data_0c03f277303a20e0adcea783202761c0
#
_entry.id   0c03f277303a20e0adcea783202761c0
#
_cell.length_a   1.000
_cell.length_b   1.000
_cell.length_c   1.000
_cell.angle_alpha   90.00
_cell.angle_beta   90.00
_cell.angle_gamma   90.00
#
_symmetry.space_group_name_H-M   'P 1'
#
loop_
_entity.id
_entity.type
_entity.pdbx_description
1 polymer ?
#
loop_
_entity_poly.entity_id
_entity_poly.type
_entity_poly.pdbx_seq_one_letter_code
_entity_poly.pdbx_strand_id
1 'polypeptide(L)'
;MLKDLPRYECLLEASREFPDLDPSATEVFLNLLRSGDEAFRVVESHLAQHDISQGRFGVLMALWGNCQRAGSATEKPLTPAELAERTGVTRATITGLVDTLETAGLVTRTPHPDDRRMMSIGLTKRGAKTLARIMPEHFRRMAWLMEPLSEPERKTFVRLLTKVLTRAAGDPSASKRETGVLSARS
;
A
#
# COMPACT_ATOMS: atom_id res chain seq x y z
N MET A 1 5.89 -10.42 -13.03
CA MET A 1 7.31 -10.54 -12.67
C MET A 1 7.84 -11.94 -12.98
N LEU A 2 9.16 -12.15 -13.16
CA LEU A 2 9.74 -13.48 -13.40
C LEU A 2 9.44 -14.41 -12.21
N LYS A 3 9.02 -15.64 -12.49
CA LYS A 3 8.75 -16.64 -11.46
C LYS A 3 10.05 -17.13 -10.82
N ASP A 4 11.07 -17.34 -11.67
CA ASP A 4 12.39 -17.77 -11.25
C ASP A 4 13.38 -16.61 -11.41
N LEU A 5 14.11 -16.30 -10.35
CA LEU A 5 15.14 -15.27 -10.37
C LEU A 5 16.42 -15.83 -10.98
N PRO A 6 17.20 -15.01 -11.74
CA PRO A 6 18.50 -15.43 -12.24
C PRO A 6 19.43 -15.76 -11.06
N ARG A 7 20.30 -16.74 -11.24
CA ARG A 7 21.38 -17.03 -10.30
C ARG A 7 22.41 -15.92 -10.32
N TYR A 8 23.13 -15.72 -9.22
CA TYR A 8 24.15 -14.67 -9.11
C TYR A 8 25.24 -14.79 -10.19
N GLU A 9 25.63 -16.04 -10.55
CA GLU A 9 26.60 -16.32 -11.61
C GLU A 9 26.14 -15.77 -12.98
N CYS A 10 24.84 -15.87 -13.28
CA CYS A 10 24.27 -15.31 -14.52
C CYS A 10 24.36 -13.78 -14.52
N LEU A 11 24.19 -13.13 -13.37
CA LEU A 11 24.36 -11.69 -13.24
C LEU A 11 25.82 -11.26 -13.40
N LEU A 12 26.75 -12.05 -12.89
CA LEU A 12 28.19 -11.85 -13.11
C LEU A 12 28.59 -12.00 -14.58
N GLU A 13 28.03 -12.95 -15.29
CA GLU A 13 28.26 -13.10 -16.74
C GLU A 13 27.69 -11.92 -17.51
N ALA A 14 26.44 -11.53 -17.21
CA ALA A 14 25.77 -10.38 -17.85
C ALA A 14 26.53 -9.06 -17.60
N SER A 15 27.17 -8.88 -16.44
CA SER A 15 27.93 -7.65 -16.15
C SER A 15 29.18 -7.48 -17.03
N ARG A 16 29.67 -8.55 -17.66
CA ARG A 16 30.77 -8.46 -18.65
C ARG A 16 30.29 -7.85 -19.97
N GLU A 17 29.04 -8.09 -20.33
CA GLU A 17 28.39 -7.55 -21.54
C GLU A 17 27.78 -6.16 -21.27
N PHE A 18 27.25 -5.94 -20.05
CA PHE A 18 26.61 -4.71 -19.62
C PHE A 18 27.38 -4.08 -18.43
N PRO A 19 28.37 -3.20 -18.68
CA PRO A 19 29.25 -2.66 -17.62
C PRO A 19 28.52 -1.87 -16.51
N ASP A 20 27.34 -1.33 -16.80
CA ASP A 20 26.52 -0.59 -15.81
C ASP A 20 25.71 -1.54 -14.90
N LEU A 21 25.71 -2.85 -15.15
CA LEU A 21 25.03 -3.82 -14.32
C LEU A 21 25.91 -4.13 -13.08
N ASP A 22 25.41 -3.72 -11.91
CA ASP A 22 25.94 -4.18 -10.62
C ASP A 22 25.22 -5.49 -10.22
N PRO A 23 25.89 -6.65 -10.22
CA PRO A 23 25.25 -7.94 -9.94
C PRO A 23 24.60 -7.99 -8.56
N SER A 24 25.27 -7.44 -7.52
CA SER A 24 24.75 -7.50 -6.15
C SER A 24 23.54 -6.58 -5.96
N ALA A 25 23.58 -5.37 -6.52
CA ALA A 25 22.44 -4.45 -6.48
C ALA A 25 21.24 -5.03 -7.26
N THR A 26 21.50 -5.65 -8.41
CA THR A 26 20.48 -6.29 -9.23
C THR A 26 19.85 -7.48 -8.52
N GLU A 27 20.64 -8.35 -7.89
CA GLU A 27 20.13 -9.47 -7.11
C GLU A 27 19.21 -9.01 -5.97
N VAL A 28 19.66 -8.03 -5.18
CA VAL A 28 18.85 -7.46 -4.09
C VAL A 28 17.56 -6.84 -4.62
N PHE A 29 17.62 -6.09 -5.71
CA PHE A 29 16.45 -5.46 -6.33
C PHE A 29 15.42 -6.49 -6.80
N LEU A 30 15.86 -7.53 -7.51
CA LEU A 30 14.99 -8.60 -7.99
C LEU A 30 14.35 -9.38 -6.83
N ASN A 31 15.11 -9.69 -5.79
CA ASN A 31 14.60 -10.34 -4.59
C ASN A 31 13.58 -9.46 -3.84
N LEU A 32 13.82 -8.15 -3.75
CA LEU A 32 12.88 -7.19 -3.15
C LEU A 32 11.54 -7.21 -3.88
N LEU A 33 11.55 -7.12 -5.21
CA LEU A 33 10.34 -7.15 -6.02
C LEU A 33 9.61 -8.49 -5.89
N ARG A 34 10.36 -9.61 -5.94
CA ARG A 34 9.78 -10.95 -5.82
C ARG A 34 9.14 -11.17 -4.45
N SER A 35 9.84 -10.78 -3.39
CA SER A 35 9.34 -10.89 -2.02
C SER A 35 8.10 -10.02 -1.81
N GLY A 36 8.07 -8.82 -2.41
CA GLY A 36 6.91 -7.94 -2.40
C GLY A 36 5.70 -8.59 -3.06
N ASP A 37 5.85 -9.18 -4.26
CA ASP A 37 4.77 -9.88 -4.97
C ASP A 37 4.21 -11.06 -4.16
N GLU A 38 5.07 -11.85 -3.48
CA GLU A 38 4.62 -12.98 -2.66
C GLU A 38 3.92 -12.52 -1.39
N ALA A 39 4.47 -11.52 -0.69
CA ALA A 39 3.84 -10.92 0.48
C ALA A 39 2.45 -10.35 0.12
N PHE A 40 2.35 -9.72 -1.04
CA PHE A 40 1.10 -9.19 -1.58
C PHE A 40 0.06 -10.29 -1.79
N ARG A 41 0.45 -11.41 -2.41
CA ARG A 41 -0.44 -12.57 -2.63
C ARG A 41 -0.97 -13.17 -1.34
N VAL A 42 -0.14 -13.25 -0.30
CA VAL A 42 -0.56 -13.74 1.03
C VAL A 42 -1.67 -12.85 1.60
N VAL A 43 -1.52 -11.53 1.51
CA VAL A 43 -2.53 -10.57 1.97
C VAL A 43 -3.79 -10.63 1.09
N GLU A 44 -3.64 -10.61 -0.23
CA GLU A 44 -4.76 -10.62 -1.18
C GLU A 44 -5.64 -11.87 -1.03
N SER A 45 -5.02 -13.05 -0.91
CA SER A 45 -5.76 -14.32 -0.71
C SER A 45 -6.62 -14.32 0.54
N HIS A 46 -6.18 -13.64 1.60
CA HIS A 46 -6.95 -13.46 2.82
C HIS A 46 -8.11 -12.47 2.63
N LEU A 47 -7.85 -11.32 2.04
CA LEU A 47 -8.85 -10.27 1.83
C LEU A 47 -9.97 -10.75 0.88
N ALA A 48 -9.63 -11.57 -0.11
CA ALA A 48 -10.59 -12.16 -1.03
C ALA A 48 -11.66 -13.02 -0.32
N GLN A 49 -11.33 -13.67 0.81
CA GLN A 49 -12.28 -14.41 1.64
C GLN A 49 -13.36 -13.51 2.29
N HIS A 50 -13.14 -12.21 2.28
CA HIS A 50 -14.04 -11.20 2.82
C HIS A 50 -14.64 -10.28 1.74
N ASP A 51 -14.49 -10.62 0.45
CA ASP A 51 -14.92 -9.82 -0.70
C ASP A 51 -14.34 -8.40 -0.71
N ILE A 52 -13.14 -8.22 -0.14
CA ILE A 52 -12.44 -6.93 -0.06
C ILE A 52 -11.16 -7.00 -0.88
N SER A 53 -11.02 -6.12 -1.87
CA SER A 53 -9.75 -5.93 -2.58
C SER A 53 -8.74 -5.18 -1.70
N GLN A 54 -7.46 -5.32 -2.00
CA GLN A 54 -6.41 -4.63 -1.27
C GLN A 54 -6.56 -3.10 -1.30
N GLY A 55 -6.93 -2.51 -2.45
CA GLY A 55 -7.20 -1.06 -2.52
C GLY A 55 -8.31 -0.63 -1.57
N ARG A 56 -9.43 -1.38 -1.52
CA ARG A 56 -10.53 -1.12 -0.59
C ARG A 56 -10.09 -1.31 0.87
N PHE A 57 -9.30 -2.33 1.15
CA PHE A 57 -8.73 -2.54 2.48
C PHE A 57 -7.81 -1.39 2.89
N GLY A 58 -6.96 -0.89 1.97
CA GLY A 58 -6.09 0.26 2.21
C GLY A 58 -6.87 1.53 2.61
N VAL A 59 -8.00 1.82 1.94
CA VAL A 59 -8.89 2.93 2.30
C VAL A 59 -9.47 2.73 3.71
N LEU A 60 -10.00 1.54 4.01
CA LEU A 60 -10.55 1.23 5.34
C LEU A 60 -9.48 1.36 6.43
N MET A 61 -8.25 0.89 6.18
CA MET A 61 -7.13 1.00 7.12
C MET A 61 -6.68 2.45 7.33
N ALA A 62 -6.66 3.28 6.29
CA ALA A 62 -6.34 4.70 6.41
C ALA A 62 -7.37 5.43 7.29
N LEU A 63 -8.66 5.15 7.11
CA LEU A 63 -9.75 5.68 7.94
C LEU A 63 -9.65 5.17 9.38
N TRP A 64 -9.49 3.86 9.58
CA TRP A 64 -9.37 3.26 10.91
C TRP A 64 -8.16 3.82 11.67
N GLY A 65 -6.98 3.90 11.05
CA GLY A 65 -5.78 4.46 11.67
C GLY A 65 -5.93 5.95 12.03
N ASN A 66 -6.76 6.69 11.29
CA ASN A 66 -7.09 8.08 11.61
C ASN A 66 -8.01 8.17 12.84
N CYS A 67 -9.01 7.30 12.92
CA CYS A 67 -9.90 7.18 14.06
C CYS A 67 -9.14 6.80 15.35
N GLN A 68 -8.24 5.82 15.28
CA GLN A 68 -7.43 5.39 16.43
C GLN A 68 -6.56 6.53 16.99
N ARG A 69 -5.93 7.32 16.12
CA ARG A 69 -5.17 8.51 16.55
C ARG A 69 -6.04 9.60 17.19
N ALA A 70 -7.32 9.64 16.85
CA ALA A 70 -8.29 10.57 17.43
C ALA A 70 -8.98 10.03 18.70
N GLY A 71 -8.69 8.78 19.11
CA GLY A 71 -9.35 8.14 20.25
C GLY A 71 -10.81 7.74 20.01
N SER A 72 -11.23 7.64 18.74
CA SER A 72 -12.59 7.27 18.32
C SER A 72 -12.59 6.14 17.31
N ALA A 73 -13.60 5.29 17.32
CA ALA A 73 -13.73 4.19 16.37
C ALA A 73 -14.25 4.64 14.97
N THR A 74 -14.91 5.81 14.87
CA THR A 74 -15.59 6.23 13.62
C THR A 74 -15.55 7.74 13.33
N GLU A 75 -15.10 8.58 14.24
CA GLU A 75 -15.41 10.03 14.25
C GLU A 75 -14.41 10.97 13.56
N LYS A 76 -13.39 10.47 12.89
CA LYS A 76 -12.45 11.35 12.18
C LYS A 76 -12.40 11.05 10.69
N PRO A 77 -13.29 11.68 9.90
CA PRO A 77 -13.31 11.49 8.45
C PRO A 77 -12.06 12.07 7.78
N LEU A 78 -11.76 11.60 6.57
CA LEU A 78 -10.69 12.08 5.72
C LEU A 78 -11.27 12.57 4.39
N THR A 79 -10.65 13.59 3.81
CA THR A 79 -10.96 14.02 2.45
C THR A 79 -10.42 13.01 1.42
N PRO A 80 -10.95 12.98 0.18
CA PRO A 80 -10.39 12.15 -0.89
C PRO A 80 -8.91 12.44 -1.17
N ALA A 81 -8.47 13.69 -0.99
CA ALA A 81 -7.06 14.07 -1.15
C ALA A 81 -6.16 13.43 -0.09
N GLU A 82 -6.55 13.51 1.18
CA GLU A 82 -5.82 12.86 2.28
C GLU A 82 -5.81 11.33 2.15
N LEU A 83 -6.90 10.73 1.67
CA LEU A 83 -6.94 9.29 1.40
C LEU A 83 -5.97 8.91 0.27
N ALA A 84 -5.93 9.69 -0.82
CA ALA A 84 -5.01 9.47 -1.93
C ALA A 84 -3.55 9.53 -1.46
N GLU A 85 -3.19 10.55 -0.70
CA GLU A 85 -1.86 10.71 -0.12
C GLU A 85 -1.48 9.54 0.79
N ARG A 86 -2.38 9.14 1.71
CA ARG A 86 -2.11 8.06 2.68
C ARG A 86 -2.04 6.67 2.07
N THR A 87 -2.76 6.44 0.98
CA THR A 87 -2.80 5.12 0.31
C THR A 87 -1.83 5.03 -0.87
N GLY A 88 -1.22 6.15 -1.28
CA GLY A 88 -0.30 6.19 -2.41
C GLY A 88 -0.96 5.96 -3.77
N VAL A 89 -2.26 6.24 -3.90
CA VAL A 89 -3.01 6.08 -5.16
C VAL A 89 -3.57 7.42 -5.64
N THR A 90 -4.02 7.49 -6.91
CA THR A 90 -4.59 8.72 -7.47
C THR A 90 -5.96 9.05 -6.87
N ARG A 91 -6.36 10.32 -6.90
CA ARG A 91 -7.71 10.74 -6.48
C ARG A 91 -8.82 10.05 -7.28
N ALA A 92 -8.62 9.80 -8.57
CA ALA A 92 -9.56 9.07 -9.41
C ALA A 92 -9.75 7.63 -8.92
N THR A 93 -8.65 6.96 -8.56
CA THR A 93 -8.69 5.62 -7.95
C THR A 93 -9.44 5.63 -6.62
N ILE A 94 -9.19 6.62 -5.75
CA ILE A 94 -9.91 6.79 -4.47
C ILE A 94 -11.41 6.92 -4.71
N THR A 95 -11.84 7.71 -5.69
CA THR A 95 -13.27 7.89 -5.99
C THR A 95 -13.94 6.53 -6.25
N GLY A 96 -13.40 5.70 -7.14
CA GLY A 96 -13.98 4.39 -7.46
C GLY A 96 -13.94 3.40 -6.28
N LEU A 97 -12.86 3.43 -5.47
CA LEU A 97 -12.77 2.60 -4.26
C LEU A 97 -13.82 3.00 -3.22
N VAL A 98 -13.98 4.31 -2.99
CA VAL A 98 -14.95 4.86 -2.04
C VAL A 98 -16.38 4.59 -2.51
N ASP A 99 -16.71 4.73 -3.81
CA ASP A 99 -18.03 4.41 -4.36
C ASP A 99 -18.43 2.97 -4.04
N THR A 100 -17.51 2.03 -4.25
CA THR A 100 -17.73 0.61 -3.95
C THR A 100 -17.92 0.35 -2.45
N LEU A 101 -17.12 1.01 -1.60
CA LEU A 101 -17.18 0.87 -0.14
C LEU A 101 -18.46 1.50 0.43
N GLU A 102 -18.91 2.61 -0.13
CA GLU A 102 -20.15 3.28 0.26
C GLU A 102 -21.37 2.45 -0.13
N THR A 103 -21.40 1.89 -1.35
CA THR A 103 -22.42 0.93 -1.77
C THR A 103 -22.49 -0.28 -0.85
N ALA A 104 -21.35 -0.76 -0.36
CA ALA A 104 -21.28 -1.83 0.64
C ALA A 104 -21.65 -1.38 2.06
N GLY A 105 -21.87 -0.07 2.28
CA GLY A 105 -22.21 0.51 3.58
C GLY A 105 -21.04 0.48 4.59
N LEU A 106 -19.80 0.40 4.12
CA LEU A 106 -18.60 0.34 4.98
C LEU A 106 -18.03 1.72 5.27
N VAL A 107 -18.27 2.67 4.38
CA VAL A 107 -17.92 4.08 4.54
C VAL A 107 -19.13 4.96 4.25
N THR A 108 -19.06 6.23 4.62
CA THR A 108 -20.07 7.24 4.32
C THR A 108 -19.41 8.53 3.88
N ARG A 109 -20.06 9.27 2.98
CA ARG A 109 -19.67 10.62 2.60
C ARG A 109 -20.51 11.64 3.37
N THR A 110 -19.84 12.64 3.92
CA THR A 110 -20.48 13.79 4.56
C THR A 110 -19.85 15.09 4.07
N PRO A 111 -20.58 16.22 4.04
CA PRO A 111 -19.95 17.50 3.80
C PRO A 111 -18.83 17.76 4.82
N HIS A 112 -17.72 18.34 4.36
CA HIS A 112 -16.60 18.70 5.27
C HIS A 112 -17.07 19.80 6.24
N PRO A 113 -16.74 19.71 7.55
CA PRO A 113 -17.24 20.68 8.53
C PRO A 113 -16.83 22.12 8.24
N ASP A 114 -15.62 22.34 7.73
CA ASP A 114 -15.07 23.68 7.48
C ASP A 114 -15.33 24.20 6.06
N ASP A 115 -15.61 23.31 5.09
CA ASP A 115 -15.96 23.69 3.71
C ASP A 115 -16.95 22.72 3.10
N ARG A 116 -18.23 23.12 3.03
CA ARG A 116 -19.32 22.32 2.48
C ARG A 116 -19.19 21.96 1.01
N ARG A 117 -18.25 22.58 0.26
CA ARG A 117 -17.93 22.22 -1.12
C ARG A 117 -17.06 20.96 -1.19
N MET A 118 -16.41 20.62 -0.09
CA MET A 118 -15.60 19.40 0.04
C MET A 118 -16.42 18.29 0.70
N MET A 119 -16.10 17.06 0.33
CA MET A 119 -16.66 15.86 0.96
C MET A 119 -15.61 15.21 1.84
N SER A 120 -16.05 14.70 2.97
CA SER A 120 -15.28 13.89 3.89
C SER A 120 -15.79 12.45 3.86
N ILE A 121 -14.89 11.49 3.95
CA ILE A 121 -15.19 10.07 3.99
C ILE A 121 -14.95 9.58 5.41
N GLY A 122 -15.96 8.98 6.01
CA GLY A 122 -15.91 8.42 7.36
C GLY A 122 -16.12 6.90 7.35
N LEU A 123 -15.55 6.23 8.34
CA LEU A 123 -15.79 4.81 8.59
C LEU A 123 -17.14 4.63 9.28
N THR A 124 -18.01 3.78 8.75
CA THR A 124 -19.28 3.44 9.41
C THR A 124 -19.07 2.44 10.55
N LYS A 125 -20.06 2.29 11.44
CA LYS A 125 -20.07 1.22 12.45
C LYS A 125 -19.95 -0.18 11.82
N ARG A 126 -20.55 -0.39 10.63
CA ARG A 126 -20.43 -1.63 9.86
C ARG A 126 -19.01 -1.80 9.33
N GLY A 127 -18.39 -0.75 8.80
CA GLY A 127 -17.00 -0.77 8.36
C GLY A 127 -16.04 -1.11 9.48
N ALA A 128 -16.20 -0.49 10.65
CA ALA A 128 -15.40 -0.78 11.84
C ALA A 128 -15.54 -2.24 12.32
N LYS A 129 -16.79 -2.78 12.35
CA LYS A 129 -17.03 -4.19 12.66
C LYS A 129 -16.42 -5.14 11.65
N THR A 130 -16.47 -4.79 10.37
CA THR A 130 -15.86 -5.59 9.28
C THR A 130 -14.34 -5.65 9.47
N LEU A 131 -13.70 -4.52 9.72
CA LEU A 131 -12.26 -4.49 10.02
C LEU A 131 -11.92 -5.32 11.28
N ALA A 132 -12.67 -5.15 12.37
CA ALA A 132 -12.44 -5.90 13.60
C ALA A 132 -12.49 -7.42 13.38
N ARG A 133 -13.28 -7.90 12.42
CA ARG A 133 -13.35 -9.33 12.03
C ARG A 133 -12.15 -9.77 11.18
N ILE A 134 -11.63 -8.90 10.30
CA ILE A 134 -10.53 -9.20 9.37
C ILE A 134 -9.18 -9.13 10.07
N MET A 135 -8.97 -8.13 10.93
CA MET A 135 -7.67 -7.77 11.48
C MET A 135 -6.94 -8.89 12.25
N PRO A 136 -7.61 -9.71 13.10
CA PRO A 136 -6.90 -10.75 13.84
C PRO A 136 -6.18 -11.76 12.93
N GLU A 137 -6.84 -12.22 11.87
CA GLU A 137 -6.23 -13.14 10.90
C GLU A 137 -5.19 -12.41 10.03
N HIS A 138 -5.46 -11.18 9.65
CA HIS A 138 -4.51 -10.35 8.91
C HIS A 138 -3.18 -10.22 9.65
N PHE A 139 -3.21 -9.89 10.95
CA PHE A 139 -2.01 -9.79 11.77
C PHE A 139 -1.29 -11.13 11.95
N ARG A 140 -2.04 -12.24 12.11
CA ARG A 140 -1.44 -13.58 12.19
C ARG A 140 -0.66 -13.94 10.93
N ARG A 141 -1.20 -13.63 9.74
CA ARG A 141 -0.52 -13.86 8.45
C ARG A 141 0.73 -13.02 8.28
N MET A 142 0.68 -11.76 8.70
CA MET A 142 1.86 -10.90 8.71
C MET A 142 2.94 -11.44 9.66
N ALA A 143 2.55 -11.86 10.87
CA ALA A 143 3.48 -12.45 11.83
C ALA A 143 4.10 -13.74 11.30
N TRP A 144 3.27 -14.63 10.73
CA TRP A 144 3.73 -15.88 10.11
C TRP A 144 4.72 -15.62 8.96
N LEU A 145 4.45 -14.66 8.08
CA LEU A 145 5.35 -14.32 6.99
C LEU A 145 6.71 -13.82 7.48
N MET A 146 6.74 -13.16 8.63
CA MET A 146 7.97 -12.63 9.25
C MET A 146 8.59 -13.58 10.29
N GLU A 147 7.99 -14.75 10.55
CA GLU A 147 8.48 -15.73 11.53
C GLU A 147 9.93 -16.21 11.27
N PRO A 148 10.37 -16.43 10.01
CA PRO A 148 11.75 -16.85 9.75
C PRO A 148 12.81 -15.84 10.18
N LEU A 149 12.44 -14.59 10.45
CA LEU A 149 13.35 -13.53 10.89
C LEU A 149 13.28 -13.34 12.40
N SER A 150 14.40 -13.38 13.07
CA SER A 150 14.54 -12.96 14.48
C SER A 150 14.23 -11.46 14.62
N GLU A 151 13.93 -11.01 15.85
CA GLU A 151 13.63 -9.59 16.10
C GLU A 151 14.77 -8.63 15.67
N PRO A 152 16.07 -8.91 15.94
CA PRO A 152 17.17 -8.09 15.43
C PRO A 152 17.23 -8.04 13.90
N GLU A 153 16.96 -9.16 13.20
CA GLU A 153 16.93 -9.21 11.75
C GLU A 153 15.78 -8.38 11.19
N ARG A 154 14.58 -8.45 11.79
CA ARG A 154 13.43 -7.60 11.41
C ARG A 154 13.77 -6.11 11.55
N LYS A 155 14.42 -5.70 12.64
CA LYS A 155 14.87 -4.32 12.84
C LYS A 155 15.88 -3.90 11.76
N THR A 156 16.83 -4.77 11.44
CA THR A 156 17.81 -4.52 10.39
C THR A 156 17.16 -4.44 9.02
N PHE A 157 16.22 -5.33 8.72
CA PHE A 157 15.49 -5.35 7.47
C PHE A 157 14.67 -4.06 7.27
N VAL A 158 13.94 -3.61 8.29
CA VAL A 158 13.21 -2.32 8.26
C VAL A 158 14.17 -1.16 7.97
N ARG A 159 15.34 -1.11 8.64
CA ARG A 159 16.35 -0.06 8.41
C ARG A 159 16.88 -0.07 6.97
N LEU A 160 17.11 -1.25 6.37
CA LEU A 160 17.57 -1.38 4.99
C LEU A 160 16.48 -0.97 3.99
N LEU A 161 15.25 -1.44 4.18
CA LEU A 161 14.10 -1.02 3.36
C LEU A 161 13.86 0.49 3.42
N THR A 162 14.00 1.11 4.60
CA THR A 162 13.86 2.57 4.74
C THR A 162 14.86 3.32 3.88
N LYS A 163 16.13 2.86 3.78
CA LYS A 163 17.12 3.48 2.89
C LYS A 163 16.69 3.41 1.42
N VAL A 164 16.17 2.27 0.98
CA VAL A 164 15.69 2.08 -0.40
C VAL A 164 14.48 2.97 -0.67
N LEU A 165 13.51 3.01 0.24
CA LEU A 165 12.32 3.86 0.12
C LEU A 165 12.67 5.35 0.07
N THR A 166 13.60 5.81 0.92
CA THR A 166 14.06 7.21 0.91
C THR A 166 14.71 7.56 -0.43
N ARG A 167 15.50 6.65 -1.00
CA ARG A 167 16.12 6.86 -2.31
C ARG A 167 15.08 6.91 -3.43
N ALA A 168 14.11 6.00 -3.41
CA ALA A 168 13.03 5.96 -4.40
C ALA A 168 12.14 7.21 -4.35
N ALA A 169 11.81 7.69 -3.15
CA ALA A 169 11.03 8.92 -2.96
C ALA A 169 11.76 10.19 -3.43
N GLY A 170 13.10 10.18 -3.47
CA GLY A 170 13.92 11.28 -3.97
C GLY A 170 14.16 11.24 -5.47
N ASP A 171 13.56 10.32 -6.22
CA ASP A 171 13.70 10.27 -7.68
C ASP A 171 12.88 11.38 -8.35
N PRO A 172 13.53 12.34 -9.06
CA PRO A 172 12.83 13.44 -9.74
C PRO A 172 11.86 12.96 -10.83
N SER A 173 12.05 11.77 -11.38
CA SER A 173 11.17 11.18 -12.41
C SER A 173 9.85 10.64 -11.84
N ALA A 174 9.82 10.27 -10.57
CA ALA A 174 8.62 9.82 -9.88
C ALA A 174 7.62 10.97 -9.66
N SER A 175 8.10 12.17 -9.36
CA SER A 175 7.29 13.39 -9.16
C SER A 175 6.56 13.86 -10.44
N LYS A 176 7.10 13.57 -11.64
CA LYS A 176 6.49 13.98 -12.92
C LYS A 176 5.29 13.11 -13.34
N ARG A 177 5.07 11.95 -12.73
CA ARG A 177 3.94 11.09 -13.08
C ARG A 177 2.61 11.60 -12.53
N GLU A 178 2.60 12.44 -11.50
CA GLU A 178 1.38 13.08 -10.98
C GLU A 178 0.88 14.24 -11.84
N THR A 179 1.76 14.92 -12.60
CA THR A 179 1.41 16.08 -13.42
C THR A 179 1.18 15.78 -14.90
N GLY A 180 1.63 14.62 -15.40
CA GLY A 180 1.60 14.28 -16.83
C GLY A 180 0.29 13.75 -17.41
N VAL A 181 -0.74 13.48 -16.58
CA VAL A 181 -2.04 12.95 -17.07
C VAL A 181 -3.04 14.05 -17.47
N LEU A 182 -2.72 15.32 -17.21
CA LEU A 182 -3.62 16.46 -17.50
C LEU A 182 -3.38 17.17 -18.84
N SER A 183 -2.36 16.77 -19.64
CA SER A 183 -2.05 17.48 -20.90
C SER A 183 -2.30 16.73 -22.21
N ALA A 184 -2.97 15.59 -22.19
CA ALA A 184 -3.25 14.78 -23.39
C ALA A 184 -4.75 14.65 -23.72
N ARG A 185 -5.53 15.73 -23.53
CA ARG A 185 -6.86 15.92 -24.16
C ARG A 185 -7.07 17.40 -24.38
N SER A 186 -6.54 17.89 -25.49
CA SER A 186 -7.04 19.04 -26.22
C SER A 186 -7.26 18.61 -27.66
#